data_cde68841c1ab1cd3108b82aefaece1dc
#
_entry.id   cde68841c1ab1cd3108b82aefaece1dc
#
_cell.length_a   1.000
_cell.length_b   1.000
_cell.length_c   1.000
_cell.angle_alpha   90.00
_cell.angle_beta   90.00
_cell.angle_gamma   90.00
#
_symmetry.space_group_name_H-M   'P 1'
#
loop_
_entity.id
_entity.type
_entity.pdbx_description
1 polymer ?
#
loop_
_entity_poly.entity_id
_entity_poly.type
_entity_poly.pdbx_seq_one_letter_code
_entity_poly.pdbx_strand_id
1 'polypeptide(L)'
;FIEQRPGVRKAEVNGEIVEEFYTEEDRRLISVATIQSALGFSFRITGLGLREAQDLALLLRAGALAAPMYIVEERTVGAQLGDENIQRGWQSVGIGFVLVLIFMIFYYRLFGLAANIALTTNLVLLVAIMSVLGATLTLPGIAGIVLTVGMAVDANVLIFSRIREELQNHPPQRAIQAGFDRALLTITDANVTTFFVAIILLSIGSGPVRGFAVTLAVGIVTSMFTAILVTRALVNLMFGGRKLESLKI
;
A
#
# COMPACT_ATOMS: atom_id res chain seq x y z
N PHE A 1 34.07 18.89 -19.29
CA PHE A 1 32.79 18.22 -19.11
C PHE A 1 31.72 19.01 -19.85
N ILE A 2 30.91 18.35 -20.63
CA ILE A 2 29.79 18.92 -21.36
C ILE A 2 28.53 18.39 -20.66
N GLU A 3 27.81 19.26 -19.98
CA GLU A 3 26.54 18.93 -19.37
C GLU A 3 25.45 19.32 -20.37
N GLN A 4 24.64 18.33 -20.77
CA GLN A 4 23.48 18.59 -21.63
C GLN A 4 22.27 18.78 -20.75
N ARG A 5 21.69 19.97 -20.73
CA ARG A 5 20.44 20.26 -19.97
C ARG A 5 19.28 20.32 -20.94
N PRO A 6 18.23 19.54 -20.71
CA PRO A 6 17.00 19.70 -21.46
C PRO A 6 16.35 21.03 -21.10
N GLY A 7 16.08 21.85 -22.08
CA GLY A 7 15.30 23.07 -21.93
C GLY A 7 13.97 22.93 -22.66
N VAL A 8 12.94 23.61 -22.17
CA VAL A 8 11.63 23.68 -22.81
C VAL A 8 11.42 25.10 -23.29
N ARG A 9 11.27 25.28 -24.59
CA ARG A 9 10.95 26.56 -25.21
C ARG A 9 9.54 26.52 -25.74
N LYS A 10 8.76 27.54 -25.42
CA LYS A 10 7.43 27.72 -26.00
C LYS A 10 7.60 28.38 -27.37
N ALA A 11 7.31 27.67 -28.43
CA ALA A 11 7.29 28.17 -29.79
C ALA A 11 5.86 28.26 -30.31
N GLU A 12 5.52 29.36 -30.96
CA GLU A 12 4.20 29.52 -31.60
C GLU A 12 4.32 29.01 -33.04
N VAL A 13 3.67 27.90 -33.33
CA VAL A 13 3.60 27.31 -34.67
C VAL A 13 2.14 27.28 -35.09
N ASN A 14 1.82 27.99 -36.15
CA ASN A 14 0.45 28.10 -36.72
C ASN A 14 -0.62 28.62 -35.74
N GLY A 15 -0.25 29.47 -34.77
CA GLY A 15 -1.20 30.02 -33.80
C GLY A 15 -1.47 29.13 -32.57
N GLU A 16 -0.81 27.97 -32.47
CA GLU A 16 -0.77 27.12 -31.31
C GLU A 16 0.56 27.19 -30.60
N ILE A 17 0.54 27.26 -29.28
CA ILE A 17 1.75 27.23 -28.44
C ILE A 17 2.17 25.76 -28.29
N VAL A 18 3.26 25.39 -28.97
CA VAL A 18 3.87 24.07 -28.88
C VAL A 18 5.10 24.14 -28.00
N GLU A 19 5.26 23.22 -27.09
CA GLU A 19 6.46 23.07 -26.26
C GLU A 19 7.56 22.33 -27.10
N GLU A 20 8.60 23.06 -27.47
CA GLU A 20 9.75 22.51 -28.16
C GLU A 20 10.86 22.19 -27.15
N PHE A 21 11.28 20.93 -27.12
CA PHE A 21 12.38 20.49 -26.28
C PHE A 21 13.69 20.74 -27.01
N TYR A 22 14.59 21.48 -26.38
CA TYR A 22 15.94 21.68 -26.90
C TYR A 22 16.99 21.27 -25.87
N THR A 23 18.18 20.93 -26.34
CA THR A 23 19.28 20.55 -25.48
C THR A 23 20.30 21.67 -25.45
N GLU A 24 20.53 22.26 -24.28
CA GLU A 24 21.57 23.27 -24.07
C GLU A 24 22.85 22.58 -23.58
N GLU A 25 23.96 22.84 -24.26
CA GLU A 25 25.26 22.32 -23.84
C GLU A 25 25.96 23.35 -22.94
N ASP A 26 26.03 23.04 -21.66
CA ASP A 26 26.82 23.83 -20.70
C ASP A 26 28.23 23.24 -20.58
N ARG A 27 29.23 23.99 -21.03
CA ARG A 27 30.64 23.57 -21.01
C ARG A 27 31.32 24.14 -19.79
N ARG A 28 31.56 23.33 -18.79
CA ARG A 28 32.28 23.69 -17.57
C ARG A 28 33.67 23.07 -17.56
N LEU A 29 34.67 23.92 -17.33
CA LEU A 29 36.02 23.47 -17.01
C LEU A 29 36.06 23.05 -15.54
N ILE A 30 36.29 21.75 -15.29
CA ILE A 30 36.18 21.17 -13.95
C ILE A 30 37.54 21.12 -13.26
N SER A 31 38.58 20.83 -14.03
CA SER A 31 39.93 20.77 -13.50
C SER A 31 40.96 21.04 -14.61
N VAL A 32 42.05 21.68 -14.23
CA VAL A 32 43.23 21.89 -15.09
C VAL A 32 44.38 21.13 -14.44
N ALA A 33 44.85 20.07 -15.09
CA ALA A 33 45.98 19.28 -14.62
C ALA A 33 47.14 19.37 -15.62
N THR A 34 48.34 19.59 -15.11
CA THR A 34 49.57 19.58 -15.95
C THR A 34 50.11 18.16 -16.05
N ILE A 35 50.29 17.69 -17.27
CA ILE A 35 50.87 16.35 -17.55
C ILE A 35 52.37 16.45 -17.33
N GLN A 36 52.92 15.76 -16.34
CA GLN A 36 54.35 15.79 -15.99
C GLN A 36 55.13 14.67 -16.65
N SER A 37 54.48 13.59 -17.10
CA SER A 37 55.09 12.46 -17.78
C SER A 37 54.09 11.76 -18.67
N ALA A 38 54.58 10.87 -19.57
CA ALA A 38 53.70 10.07 -20.41
C ALA A 38 52.70 9.24 -19.59
N LEU A 39 51.43 9.32 -19.95
CA LEU A 39 50.37 8.59 -19.27
C LEU A 39 50.39 7.12 -19.69
N GLY A 40 50.47 6.20 -18.70
CA GLY A 40 50.35 4.76 -18.90
C GLY A 40 48.93 4.26 -18.67
N PHE A 41 48.79 2.96 -18.49
CA PHE A 41 47.47 2.32 -18.15
C PHE A 41 46.90 2.77 -16.79
N SER A 42 47.75 3.32 -15.94
CA SER A 42 47.39 3.85 -14.63
C SER A 42 48.06 5.17 -14.40
N PHE A 43 47.32 6.20 -14.03
CA PHE A 43 47.84 7.51 -13.70
C PHE A 43 47.20 8.05 -12.41
N ARG A 44 47.90 8.97 -11.76
CA ARG A 44 47.42 9.62 -10.53
C ARG A 44 47.37 11.15 -10.77
N ILE A 45 46.26 11.71 -10.37
CA ILE A 45 46.10 13.16 -10.32
C ILE A 45 46.37 13.64 -8.90
N THR A 46 47.32 14.57 -8.72
CA THR A 46 47.71 15.11 -7.43
C THR A 46 47.43 16.61 -7.38
N GLY A 47 47.31 17.17 -6.15
CA GLY A 47 47.07 18.60 -5.97
C GLY A 47 45.60 19.00 -5.85
N LEU A 48 44.67 18.02 -5.84
CA LEU A 48 43.26 18.28 -5.68
C LEU A 48 42.84 18.24 -4.19
N GLY A 49 41.94 19.10 -3.79
CA GLY A 49 41.26 19.00 -2.53
C GLY A 49 40.37 17.76 -2.46
N LEU A 50 40.03 17.28 -1.23
CA LEU A 50 39.26 16.04 -1.06
C LEU A 50 37.92 16.07 -1.78
N ARG A 51 37.19 17.20 -1.72
CA ARG A 51 35.92 17.39 -2.44
C ARG A 51 36.10 17.39 -3.96
N GLU A 52 37.08 18.15 -4.46
CA GLU A 52 37.36 18.19 -5.89
C GLU A 52 37.77 16.83 -6.44
N ALA A 53 38.52 16.03 -5.68
CA ALA A 53 38.90 14.67 -6.07
C ALA A 53 37.72 13.75 -6.14
N GLN A 54 36.75 13.86 -5.21
CA GLN A 54 35.50 13.10 -5.20
C GLN A 54 34.61 13.47 -6.39
N ASP A 55 34.43 14.77 -6.63
CA ASP A 55 33.63 15.28 -7.75
C ASP A 55 34.24 14.86 -9.10
N LEU A 56 35.54 14.98 -9.25
CA LEU A 56 36.25 14.56 -10.45
C LEU A 56 36.13 13.03 -10.67
N ALA A 57 36.26 12.23 -9.62
CA ALA A 57 36.11 10.78 -9.72
C ALA A 57 34.69 10.38 -10.13
N LEU A 58 33.67 11.09 -9.60
CA LEU A 58 32.27 10.88 -9.97
C LEU A 58 32.01 11.21 -11.42
N LEU A 59 32.54 12.35 -11.89
CA LEU A 59 32.39 12.81 -13.26
C LEU A 59 33.13 11.94 -14.28
N LEU A 60 34.31 11.44 -13.92
CA LEU A 60 35.04 10.49 -14.76
C LEU A 60 34.31 9.15 -14.89
N ARG A 61 33.67 8.69 -13.79
CA ARG A 61 32.81 7.51 -13.85
C ARG A 61 31.57 7.75 -14.70
N ALA A 62 30.93 8.90 -14.58
CA ALA A 62 29.77 9.28 -15.37
C ALA A 62 30.12 9.43 -16.86
N GLY A 63 31.30 10.01 -17.18
CA GLY A 63 31.80 10.14 -18.54
C GLY A 63 32.21 8.81 -19.21
N ALA A 64 32.40 7.75 -18.44
CA ALA A 64 32.66 6.39 -18.94
C ALA A 64 31.39 5.63 -19.37
N LEU A 65 30.21 6.20 -19.17
CA LEU A 65 28.95 5.61 -19.58
C LEU A 65 28.79 5.68 -21.10
N ALA A 66 28.38 4.55 -21.68
CA ALA A 66 28.23 4.43 -23.15
C ALA A 66 27.04 5.22 -23.73
N ALA A 67 26.15 5.72 -22.86
CA ALA A 67 25.00 6.53 -23.24
C ALA A 67 24.81 7.71 -22.27
N PRO A 68 24.40 8.90 -22.76
CA PRO A 68 24.09 10.02 -21.89
C PRO A 68 22.92 9.66 -20.96
N MET A 69 23.05 9.92 -19.66
CA MET A 69 21.97 9.80 -18.70
C MET A 69 21.37 11.16 -18.42
N TYR A 70 20.06 11.25 -18.52
CA TYR A 70 19.28 12.40 -18.09
C TYR A 70 18.23 11.95 -17.10
N ILE A 71 17.95 12.81 -16.12
CA ILE A 71 16.91 12.56 -15.12
C ILE A 71 15.57 12.69 -15.85
N VAL A 72 14.88 11.56 -16.00
CA VAL A 72 13.56 11.51 -16.66
C VAL A 72 12.46 11.98 -15.72
N GLU A 73 12.60 11.71 -14.43
CA GLU A 73 11.65 12.13 -13.41
C GLU A 73 12.37 12.38 -12.09
N GLU A 74 12.17 13.55 -11.51
CA GLU A 74 12.61 13.88 -10.16
C GLU A 74 11.37 14.21 -9.32
N ARG A 75 11.09 13.39 -8.32
CA ARG A 75 10.02 13.65 -7.34
C ARG A 75 10.63 13.95 -5.98
N THR A 76 10.74 15.21 -5.67
CA THR A 76 11.14 15.66 -4.33
C THR A 76 9.89 15.86 -3.49
N VAL A 77 9.55 14.86 -2.67
CA VAL A 77 8.49 15.01 -1.66
C VAL A 77 9.15 15.50 -0.39
N GLY A 78 8.90 16.76 -0.02
CA GLY A 78 9.38 17.31 1.25
C GLY A 78 8.78 16.52 2.42
N ALA A 79 9.55 16.35 3.51
CA ALA A 79 9.11 15.65 4.72
C ALA A 79 7.77 16.18 5.25
N GLN A 80 7.56 17.48 5.15
CA GLN A 80 6.33 18.16 5.60
C GLN A 80 5.08 17.75 4.80
N LEU A 81 5.19 17.55 3.48
CA LEU A 81 4.10 17.05 2.64
C LEU A 81 3.79 15.57 2.91
N GLY A 82 4.81 14.80 3.28
CA GLY A 82 4.67 13.40 3.68
C GLY A 82 3.84 13.30 4.98
N ASP A 83 4.17 14.06 5.99
CA ASP A 83 3.50 14.06 7.30
C ASP A 83 2.05 14.51 7.19
N GLU A 84 1.77 15.57 6.42
CA GLU A 84 0.39 16.07 6.21
C GLU A 84 -0.47 15.02 5.50
N ASN A 85 0.05 14.36 4.47
CA ASN A 85 -0.67 13.32 3.76
C ASN A 85 -0.93 12.08 4.63
N ILE A 86 0.03 11.69 5.46
CA ILE A 86 -0.13 10.59 6.42
C ILE A 86 -1.20 10.94 7.45
N GLN A 87 -1.16 12.16 8.00
CA GLN A 87 -2.15 12.61 8.99
C GLN A 87 -3.57 12.66 8.39
N ARG A 88 -3.74 13.19 7.19
CA ARG A 88 -5.03 13.17 6.48
C ARG A 88 -5.48 11.75 6.17
N GLY A 89 -4.57 10.87 5.79
CA GLY A 89 -4.84 9.45 5.58
C GLY A 89 -5.40 8.77 6.82
N TRP A 90 -4.76 8.94 7.97
CA TRP A 90 -5.23 8.38 9.24
C TRP A 90 -6.58 8.95 9.69
N GLN A 91 -6.83 10.24 9.51
CA GLN A 91 -8.13 10.85 9.78
C GLN A 91 -9.24 10.21 8.92
N SER A 92 -8.97 10.03 7.63
CA SER A 92 -9.94 9.40 6.71
C SER A 92 -10.23 7.95 7.08
N VAL A 93 -9.20 7.17 7.45
CA VAL A 93 -9.36 5.80 7.97
C VAL A 93 -10.22 5.80 9.23
N GLY A 94 -9.93 6.69 10.18
CA GLY A 94 -10.68 6.79 11.45
C GLY A 94 -12.15 7.14 11.23
N ILE A 95 -12.44 8.13 10.41
CA ILE A 95 -13.82 8.52 10.09
C ILE A 95 -14.56 7.39 9.39
N GLY A 96 -13.95 6.77 8.36
CA GLY A 96 -14.55 5.65 7.64
C GLY A 96 -14.81 4.46 8.56
N PHE A 97 -13.87 4.13 9.44
CA PHE A 97 -14.00 3.06 10.40
C PHE A 97 -15.18 3.30 11.36
N VAL A 98 -15.28 4.49 11.96
CA VAL A 98 -16.39 4.85 12.87
C VAL A 98 -17.74 4.78 12.15
N LEU A 99 -17.84 5.27 10.93
CA LEU A 99 -19.07 5.19 10.13
C LEU A 99 -19.50 3.73 9.90
N VAL A 100 -18.55 2.85 9.59
CA VAL A 100 -18.81 1.43 9.43
C VAL A 100 -19.28 0.80 10.74
N LEU A 101 -18.65 1.09 11.88
CA LEU A 101 -19.08 0.58 13.19
C LEU A 101 -20.51 0.99 13.52
N ILE A 102 -20.86 2.25 13.27
CA ILE A 102 -22.22 2.76 13.47
C ILE A 102 -23.20 2.02 12.55
N PHE A 103 -22.90 1.93 11.26
CA PHE A 103 -23.74 1.22 10.29
C PHE A 103 -24.01 -0.24 10.72
N MET A 104 -22.96 -0.98 11.11
CA MET A 104 -23.07 -2.37 11.52
C MET A 104 -23.96 -2.55 12.74
N ILE A 105 -23.89 -1.66 13.74
CA ILE A 105 -24.77 -1.71 14.92
C ILE A 105 -26.21 -1.41 14.53
N PHE A 106 -26.45 -0.40 13.71
CA PHE A 106 -27.80 0.00 13.29
C PHE A 106 -28.48 -1.10 12.47
N TYR A 107 -27.76 -1.69 11.52
CA TYR A 107 -28.34 -2.64 10.58
C TYR A 107 -28.42 -4.06 11.14
N TYR A 108 -27.36 -4.56 11.80
CA TYR A 108 -27.25 -5.95 12.27
C TYR A 108 -27.43 -6.09 13.79
N ARG A 109 -27.65 -5.02 14.53
CA ARG A 109 -27.90 -5.00 15.97
C ARG A 109 -26.84 -5.82 16.75
N LEU A 110 -27.26 -6.93 17.44
CA LEU A 110 -26.35 -7.76 18.24
C LEU A 110 -25.28 -8.47 17.39
N PHE A 111 -25.60 -8.89 16.18
CA PHE A 111 -24.62 -9.44 15.25
C PHE A 111 -23.63 -8.37 14.80
N GLY A 112 -24.11 -7.12 14.63
CA GLY A 112 -23.26 -5.98 14.35
C GLY A 112 -22.26 -5.69 15.47
N LEU A 113 -22.62 -5.90 16.73
CA LEU A 113 -21.69 -5.77 17.86
C LEU A 113 -20.57 -6.83 17.77
N ALA A 114 -20.91 -8.10 17.48
CA ALA A 114 -19.91 -9.16 17.29
C ALA A 114 -18.98 -8.84 16.12
N ALA A 115 -19.54 -8.37 14.98
CA ALA A 115 -18.75 -7.95 13.85
C ALA A 115 -17.82 -6.76 14.16
N ASN A 116 -18.27 -5.80 14.93
CA ASN A 116 -17.47 -4.64 15.33
C ASN A 116 -16.28 -5.03 16.20
N ILE A 117 -16.46 -5.96 17.14
CA ILE A 117 -15.36 -6.51 17.94
C ILE A 117 -14.38 -7.25 17.03
N ALA A 118 -14.87 -8.09 16.12
CA ALA A 118 -14.02 -8.80 15.17
C ALA A 118 -13.27 -7.85 14.23
N LEU A 119 -13.92 -6.79 13.77
CA LEU A 119 -13.32 -5.77 12.90
C LEU A 119 -12.22 -4.97 13.62
N THR A 120 -12.48 -4.59 14.88
CA THR A 120 -11.48 -3.93 15.72
C THR A 120 -10.29 -4.86 15.97
N THR A 121 -10.55 -6.14 16.26
CA THR A 121 -9.50 -7.16 16.42
C THR A 121 -8.70 -7.32 15.13
N ASN A 122 -9.34 -7.31 13.96
CA ASN A 122 -8.68 -7.36 12.66
C ASN A 122 -7.71 -6.18 12.46
N LEU A 123 -8.16 -4.97 12.75
CA LEU A 123 -7.33 -3.77 12.61
C LEU A 123 -6.11 -3.82 13.54
N VAL A 124 -6.31 -4.25 14.79
CA VAL A 124 -5.21 -4.42 15.76
C VAL A 124 -4.22 -5.48 15.30
N LEU A 125 -4.70 -6.64 14.83
CA LEU A 125 -3.85 -7.71 14.31
C LEU A 125 -3.07 -7.27 13.07
N LEU A 126 -3.72 -6.57 12.15
CA LEU A 126 -3.08 -6.03 10.95
C LEU A 126 -1.93 -5.11 11.32
N VAL A 127 -2.17 -4.12 12.19
CA VAL A 127 -1.14 -3.18 12.64
C VAL A 127 -0.02 -3.91 13.40
N ALA A 128 -0.36 -4.86 14.26
CA ALA A 128 0.62 -5.66 15.00
C ALA A 128 1.53 -6.46 14.07
N ILE A 129 0.95 -7.17 13.08
CA ILE A 129 1.73 -7.96 12.12
C ILE A 129 2.60 -7.05 11.24
N MET A 130 2.07 -5.93 10.75
CA MET A 130 2.83 -4.94 9.98
C MET A 130 4.02 -4.39 10.80
N SER A 131 3.82 -4.14 12.09
CA SER A 131 4.86 -3.70 13.01
C SER A 131 5.95 -4.76 13.21
N VAL A 132 5.56 -6.02 13.41
CA VAL A 132 6.51 -7.15 13.56
C VAL A 132 7.33 -7.38 12.29
N LEU A 133 6.70 -7.23 11.13
CA LEU A 133 7.39 -7.35 9.84
C LEU A 133 8.30 -6.15 9.51
N GLY A 134 8.27 -5.08 10.32
CA GLY A 134 8.99 -3.84 10.02
C GLY A 134 8.56 -3.18 8.71
N ALA A 135 7.31 -3.41 8.30
CA ALA A 135 6.80 -2.90 7.04
C ALA A 135 6.59 -1.38 7.11
N THR A 136 7.15 -0.67 6.14
CA THR A 136 6.98 0.79 6.05
C THR A 136 5.57 1.14 5.58
N LEU A 137 4.90 2.00 6.34
CA LEU A 137 3.58 2.48 5.99
C LEU A 137 3.70 3.58 4.92
N THR A 138 3.34 3.24 3.69
CA THR A 138 3.28 4.17 2.57
C THR A 138 1.86 4.69 2.36
N LEU A 139 1.67 5.79 1.62
CA LEU A 139 0.32 6.28 1.27
C LEU A 139 -0.56 5.20 0.61
N PRO A 140 -0.09 4.45 -0.40
CA PRO A 140 -0.84 3.30 -0.89
C PRO A 140 -1.04 2.20 0.15
N GLY A 141 -0.12 2.04 1.11
CA GLY A 141 -0.28 1.11 2.23
C GLY A 141 -1.46 1.51 3.14
N ILE A 142 -1.65 2.80 3.42
CA ILE A 142 -2.83 3.31 4.14
C ILE A 142 -4.11 3.01 3.35
N ALA A 143 -4.12 3.22 2.03
CA ALA A 143 -5.24 2.83 1.18
C ALA A 143 -5.53 1.32 1.25
N GLY A 144 -4.49 0.49 1.36
CA GLY A 144 -4.60 -0.96 1.60
C GLY A 144 -5.30 -1.28 2.92
N ILE A 145 -5.04 -0.52 4.00
CA ILE A 145 -5.75 -0.68 5.28
C ILE A 145 -7.25 -0.41 5.09
N VAL A 146 -7.61 0.69 4.43
CA VAL A 146 -9.03 1.03 4.17
C VAL A 146 -9.71 -0.06 3.37
N LEU A 147 -9.06 -0.54 2.32
CA LEU A 147 -9.57 -1.63 1.49
C LEU A 147 -9.78 -2.91 2.31
N THR A 148 -8.82 -3.26 3.16
CA THR A 148 -8.90 -4.45 4.02
C THR A 148 -10.03 -4.35 5.04
N VAL A 149 -10.25 -3.17 5.63
CA VAL A 149 -11.40 -2.91 6.52
C VAL A 149 -12.70 -3.13 5.75
N GLY A 150 -12.81 -2.63 4.52
CA GLY A 150 -13.97 -2.87 3.66
C GLY A 150 -14.23 -4.35 3.40
N MET A 151 -13.20 -5.12 3.03
CA MET A 151 -13.31 -6.58 2.82
C MET A 151 -13.68 -7.34 4.09
N ALA A 152 -13.16 -6.93 5.25
CA ALA A 152 -13.49 -7.56 6.53
C ALA A 152 -14.97 -7.31 6.92
N VAL A 153 -15.50 -6.13 6.63
CA VAL A 153 -16.93 -5.83 6.79
C VAL A 153 -17.76 -6.70 5.86
N ASP A 154 -17.39 -6.77 4.58
CA ASP A 154 -18.12 -7.55 3.56
C ASP A 154 -18.18 -9.04 3.92
N ALA A 155 -17.11 -9.61 4.45
CA ALA A 155 -17.09 -10.98 4.97
C ALA A 155 -18.13 -11.20 6.07
N ASN A 156 -18.24 -10.29 7.05
CA ASN A 156 -19.24 -10.37 8.12
C ASN A 156 -20.66 -10.18 7.59
N VAL A 157 -20.86 -9.23 6.67
CA VAL A 157 -22.15 -9.00 5.99
C VAL A 157 -22.61 -10.26 5.24
N LEU A 158 -21.69 -10.92 4.53
CA LEU A 158 -21.98 -12.16 3.81
C LEU A 158 -22.38 -13.29 4.77
N ILE A 159 -21.65 -13.45 5.89
CA ILE A 159 -21.99 -14.43 6.93
C ILE A 159 -23.42 -14.18 7.44
N PHE A 160 -23.74 -12.95 7.80
CA PHE A 160 -25.07 -12.62 8.36
C PHE A 160 -26.19 -12.76 7.33
N SER A 161 -25.92 -12.45 6.07
CA SER A 161 -26.86 -12.70 4.97
C SER A 161 -27.14 -14.20 4.80
N ARG A 162 -26.11 -15.04 4.84
CA ARG A 162 -26.29 -16.50 4.78
C ARG A 162 -27.03 -17.05 5.99
N ILE A 163 -26.76 -16.55 7.20
CA ILE A 163 -27.52 -16.94 8.39
C ILE A 163 -28.99 -16.55 8.21
N ARG A 164 -29.30 -15.36 7.69
CA ARG A 164 -30.67 -14.91 7.42
C ARG A 164 -31.39 -15.80 6.41
N GLU A 165 -30.71 -16.25 5.35
CA GLU A 165 -31.26 -17.21 4.39
C GLU A 165 -31.56 -18.56 5.04
N GLU A 166 -30.64 -19.07 5.86
CA GLU A 166 -30.81 -20.36 6.56
C GLU A 166 -31.90 -20.35 7.64
N LEU A 167 -32.20 -19.18 8.22
CA LEU A 167 -33.29 -19.03 9.18
C LEU A 167 -34.66 -19.31 8.60
N GLN A 168 -34.84 -19.27 7.29
CA GLN A 168 -36.10 -19.62 6.64
C GLN A 168 -36.38 -21.12 6.67
N ASN A 169 -35.34 -21.95 6.75
CA ASN A 169 -35.44 -23.40 6.60
C ASN A 169 -34.98 -24.18 7.85
N HIS A 170 -34.30 -23.52 8.78
CA HIS A 170 -33.69 -24.19 9.95
C HIS A 170 -33.95 -23.44 11.26
N PRO A 171 -33.98 -24.17 12.39
CA PRO A 171 -33.99 -23.52 13.70
C PRO A 171 -32.79 -22.61 13.92
N PRO A 172 -32.88 -21.54 14.74
CA PRO A 172 -31.87 -20.49 14.85
C PRO A 172 -30.44 -21.01 15.06
N GLN A 173 -30.22 -22.00 15.91
CA GLN A 173 -28.89 -22.53 16.19
C GLN A 173 -28.28 -23.28 14.98
N ARG A 174 -29.09 -24.05 14.24
CA ARG A 174 -28.66 -24.70 13.00
C ARG A 174 -28.43 -23.70 11.89
N ALA A 175 -29.27 -22.67 11.78
CA ALA A 175 -29.14 -21.62 10.79
C ALA A 175 -27.83 -20.85 10.96
N ILE A 176 -27.41 -20.56 12.21
CA ILE A 176 -26.11 -19.94 12.49
C ILE A 176 -24.97 -20.83 11.95
N GLN A 177 -24.93 -22.12 12.30
CA GLN A 177 -23.88 -23.03 11.87
C GLN A 177 -23.84 -23.16 10.33
N ALA A 178 -24.98 -23.45 9.72
CA ALA A 178 -25.09 -23.59 8.26
C ALA A 178 -24.72 -22.31 7.52
N GLY A 179 -25.10 -21.15 8.05
CA GLY A 179 -24.75 -19.86 7.47
C GLY A 179 -23.24 -19.59 7.47
N PHE A 180 -22.56 -19.88 8.59
CA PHE A 180 -21.09 -19.79 8.65
C PHE A 180 -20.42 -20.76 7.68
N ASP A 181 -20.86 -22.02 7.62
CA ASP A 181 -20.24 -23.04 6.77
C ASP A 181 -20.43 -22.73 5.27
N ARG A 182 -21.58 -22.19 4.87
CA ARG A 182 -21.80 -21.73 3.48
C ARG A 182 -21.04 -20.46 3.13
N ALA A 183 -20.99 -19.50 4.06
CA ALA A 183 -20.24 -18.27 3.85
C ALA A 183 -18.73 -18.53 3.73
N LEU A 184 -18.20 -19.50 4.49
CA LEU A 184 -16.78 -19.85 4.50
C LEU A 184 -16.23 -20.13 3.08
N LEU A 185 -16.93 -20.93 2.31
CA LEU A 185 -16.49 -21.26 0.93
C LEU A 185 -16.41 -20.01 0.07
N THR A 186 -17.45 -19.19 0.07
CA THR A 186 -17.50 -17.96 -0.74
C THR A 186 -16.45 -16.95 -0.32
N ILE A 187 -16.25 -16.78 1.00
CA ILE A 187 -15.23 -15.87 1.53
C ILE A 187 -13.83 -16.38 1.15
N THR A 188 -13.58 -17.67 1.26
CA THR A 188 -12.28 -18.26 0.91
C THR A 188 -11.97 -18.08 -0.56
N ASP A 189 -12.91 -18.40 -1.45
CA ASP A 189 -12.71 -18.27 -2.89
C ASP A 189 -12.40 -16.84 -3.33
N ALA A 190 -13.15 -15.86 -2.81
CA ALA A 190 -12.93 -14.45 -3.10
C ALA A 190 -11.58 -13.96 -2.58
N ASN A 191 -11.21 -14.33 -1.36
CA ASN A 191 -9.98 -13.88 -0.73
C ASN A 191 -8.73 -14.57 -1.30
N VAL A 192 -8.81 -15.85 -1.69
CA VAL A 192 -7.70 -16.56 -2.36
C VAL A 192 -7.33 -15.86 -3.66
N THR A 193 -8.30 -15.49 -4.48
CA THR A 193 -8.05 -14.77 -5.74
C THR A 193 -7.34 -13.44 -5.48
N THR A 194 -7.82 -12.65 -4.52
CA THR A 194 -7.22 -11.35 -4.16
C THR A 194 -5.83 -11.53 -3.52
N PHE A 195 -5.63 -12.61 -2.76
CA PHE A 195 -4.33 -12.93 -2.18
C PHE A 195 -3.27 -13.25 -3.23
N PHE A 196 -3.62 -13.97 -4.29
CA PHE A 196 -2.71 -14.17 -5.43
C PHE A 196 -2.33 -12.87 -6.11
N VAL A 197 -3.28 -11.94 -6.28
CA VAL A 197 -2.98 -10.60 -6.80
C VAL A 197 -2.01 -9.86 -5.89
N ALA A 198 -2.20 -9.93 -4.57
CA ALA A 198 -1.29 -9.32 -3.61
C ALA A 198 0.13 -9.90 -3.69
N ILE A 199 0.29 -11.23 -3.85
CA ILE A 199 1.60 -11.89 -4.03
C ILE A 199 2.27 -11.43 -5.33
N ILE A 200 1.53 -11.33 -6.43
CA ILE A 200 2.06 -10.85 -7.71
C ILE A 200 2.55 -9.41 -7.56
N LEU A 201 1.74 -8.53 -6.95
CA LEU A 201 2.12 -7.15 -6.68
C LEU A 201 3.34 -7.05 -5.74
N LEU A 202 3.47 -7.97 -4.77
CA LEU A 202 4.62 -8.03 -3.89
C LEU A 202 5.92 -8.41 -4.62
N SER A 203 5.80 -9.30 -5.62
CA SER A 203 6.94 -9.81 -6.40
C SER A 203 7.43 -8.83 -7.45
N ILE A 204 6.51 -8.12 -8.13
CA ILE A 204 6.82 -7.22 -9.24
C ILE A 204 6.89 -5.75 -8.75
N GLY A 205 6.17 -5.42 -7.69
CA GLY A 205 6.05 -4.05 -7.18
C GLY A 205 7.32 -3.52 -6.56
N SER A 206 7.58 -2.23 -6.80
CA SER A 206 8.67 -1.48 -6.18
C SER A 206 8.12 -0.35 -5.31
N GLY A 207 8.89 0.09 -4.31
CA GLY A 207 8.58 1.24 -3.47
C GLY A 207 7.14 1.24 -2.91
N PRO A 208 6.33 2.26 -3.25
CA PRO A 208 4.98 2.41 -2.71
C PRO A 208 4.02 1.26 -3.03
N VAL A 209 4.14 0.65 -4.22
CA VAL A 209 3.30 -0.48 -4.66
C VAL A 209 3.56 -1.72 -3.79
N ARG A 210 4.82 -1.96 -3.43
CA ARG A 210 5.20 -3.06 -2.55
C ARG A 210 4.59 -2.88 -1.15
N GLY A 211 4.59 -1.64 -0.63
CA GLY A 211 3.94 -1.32 0.65
C GLY A 211 2.44 -1.64 0.65
N PHE A 212 1.73 -1.26 -0.42
CA PHE A 212 0.33 -1.64 -0.62
C PHE A 212 0.13 -3.16 -0.66
N ALA A 213 0.98 -3.88 -1.41
CA ALA A 213 0.88 -5.33 -1.56
C ALA A 213 1.07 -6.07 -0.23
N VAL A 214 2.03 -5.65 0.61
CA VAL A 214 2.23 -6.20 1.95
C VAL A 214 0.99 -5.98 2.81
N THR A 215 0.48 -4.74 2.87
CA THR A 215 -0.72 -4.41 3.66
C THR A 215 -1.93 -5.22 3.21
N LEU A 216 -2.12 -5.36 1.89
CA LEU A 216 -3.21 -6.15 1.33
C LEU A 216 -3.08 -7.64 1.67
N ALA A 217 -1.90 -8.24 1.50
CA ALA A 217 -1.67 -9.66 1.80
C ALA A 217 -1.91 -9.98 3.29
N VAL A 218 -1.32 -9.18 4.18
CA VAL A 218 -1.52 -9.32 5.63
C VAL A 218 -2.99 -9.11 5.99
N GLY A 219 -3.60 -8.09 5.40
CA GLY A 219 -4.99 -7.75 5.64
C GLY A 219 -5.97 -8.85 5.25
N ILE A 220 -5.75 -9.52 4.12
CA ILE A 220 -6.58 -10.67 3.70
C ILE A 220 -6.48 -11.79 4.72
N VAL A 221 -5.28 -12.15 5.15
CA VAL A 221 -5.07 -13.24 6.12
C VAL A 221 -5.74 -12.89 7.46
N THR A 222 -5.55 -11.68 7.97
CA THR A 222 -6.15 -11.24 9.24
C THR A 222 -7.67 -11.12 9.16
N SER A 223 -8.22 -10.63 8.04
CA SER A 223 -9.67 -10.50 7.85
C SER A 223 -10.35 -11.87 7.77
N MET A 224 -9.77 -12.84 7.06
CA MET A 224 -10.27 -14.20 7.03
C MET A 224 -10.26 -14.84 8.43
N PHE A 225 -9.14 -14.70 9.14
CA PHE A 225 -9.03 -15.20 10.51
C PHE A 225 -10.10 -14.61 11.41
N THR A 226 -10.29 -13.30 11.42
CA THR A 226 -11.24 -12.63 12.30
C THR A 226 -12.69 -12.88 11.92
N ALA A 227 -13.02 -12.87 10.63
CA ALA A 227 -14.39 -13.15 10.18
C ALA A 227 -14.80 -14.61 10.46
N ILE A 228 -13.91 -15.57 10.22
CA ILE A 228 -14.24 -16.98 10.35
C ILE A 228 -14.17 -17.45 11.81
N LEU A 229 -13.09 -17.10 12.53
CA LEU A 229 -12.86 -17.61 13.88
C LEU A 229 -13.39 -16.68 14.96
N VAL A 230 -13.03 -15.39 14.92
CA VAL A 230 -13.40 -14.44 15.99
C VAL A 230 -14.90 -14.16 15.95
N THR A 231 -15.48 -13.86 14.78
CA THR A 231 -16.92 -13.61 14.66
C THR A 231 -17.72 -14.86 15.03
N ARG A 232 -17.30 -16.05 14.57
CA ARG A 232 -17.96 -17.32 14.92
C ARG A 232 -17.90 -17.59 16.43
N ALA A 233 -16.75 -17.36 17.07
CA ALA A 233 -16.60 -17.53 18.52
C ALA A 233 -17.50 -16.56 19.30
N LEU A 234 -17.55 -15.28 18.90
CA LEU A 234 -18.38 -14.27 19.53
C LEU A 234 -19.88 -14.57 19.38
N VAL A 235 -20.30 -14.92 18.16
CA VAL A 235 -21.70 -15.31 17.90
C VAL A 235 -22.09 -16.55 18.71
N ASN A 236 -21.22 -17.56 18.78
CA ASN A 236 -21.45 -18.74 19.59
C ASN A 236 -21.50 -18.42 21.09
N LEU A 237 -20.65 -17.52 21.59
CA LEU A 237 -20.68 -17.07 22.99
C LEU A 237 -21.96 -16.34 23.32
N MET A 238 -22.47 -15.51 22.38
CA MET A 238 -23.69 -14.71 22.59
C MET A 238 -24.97 -15.57 22.50
N PHE A 239 -24.99 -16.55 21.63
CA PHE A 239 -26.20 -17.29 21.24
C PHE A 239 -26.12 -18.80 21.49
N GLY A 240 -24.95 -19.41 21.69
CA GLY A 240 -24.75 -20.86 21.74
C GLY A 240 -25.32 -21.59 22.97
N GLY A 241 -25.61 -20.86 24.04
CA GLY A 241 -26.16 -21.48 25.27
C GLY A 241 -27.67 -21.22 25.54
N ARG A 242 -28.33 -20.49 24.63
CA ARG A 242 -29.72 -20.05 24.84
C ARG A 242 -30.67 -20.75 23.86
N LYS A 243 -31.85 -21.22 24.38
CA LYS A 243 -32.94 -21.62 23.49
C LYS A 243 -33.51 -20.35 22.85
N LEU A 244 -33.15 -20.11 21.60
CA LEU A 244 -33.64 -18.97 20.83
C LEU A 244 -34.95 -19.36 20.16
N GLU A 245 -36.07 -18.72 20.56
CA GLU A 245 -37.37 -18.88 19.89
C GLU A 245 -37.42 -18.07 18.58
N SER A 246 -36.74 -16.94 18.52
CA SER A 246 -36.62 -16.13 17.30
C SER A 246 -35.27 -15.39 17.27
N LEU A 247 -34.66 -15.29 16.08
CA LEU A 247 -33.46 -14.53 15.84
C LEU A 247 -33.79 -13.38 14.89
N LYS A 248 -33.54 -12.14 15.33
CA LYS A 248 -33.68 -10.94 14.50
C LYS A 248 -32.29 -10.48 14.07
N ILE A 249 -31.99 -10.64 12.78
CA ILE A 249 -30.74 -10.19 12.14
C ILE A 249 -31.10 -9.06 11.17
#